data_dd0d55b108ea524dca64e00963a78c15
#
_entry.id   dd0d55b108ea524dca64e00963a78c15
#
_cell.length_a   1.000
_cell.length_b   1.000
_cell.length_c   1.000
_cell.angle_alpha   90.00
_cell.angle_beta   90.00
_cell.angle_gamma   90.00
#
_symmetry.space_group_name_H-M   'P 1'
#
loop_
_entity.id
_entity.type
_entity.pdbx_description
1 polymer ?
#
loop_
_entity_poly.entity_id
_entity_poly.type
_entity_poly.pdbx_seq_one_letter_code
_entity_poly.pdbx_strand_id
1 'polypeptide(L)'
;MIAVQPQAALRQLWEAAGGAQEALQRVGLTGAEPVLPSSFAVGTAAQAALAAGALAAAEFGRHRNGVLQQVSVDMRHAALEACTHFLIDGQAPTLWDKLSGLYPCGGDDGAGGRVRIHSNFVHHRDGALRLLGLPVGSSAEQADVRHALQRWTALDFEQAAADAGLVVAALRRFDEWDAHPQGQAVAAQSLLQWTRLGNAPPRSLPPLPLRSRPLQGVRVLDLTRILAGPVGTRALAAHGADVLLVNAPHLPNIEALAETSRGKLSAHADLREPAGREAFEKVLGDAHVFVQGYRPGGLQQLGYGAEPMAERHPGIVVVSLSAYGPGGPWSRRRGFDSLVQTASGFNHAEALAFGSGAARALPMQILDHATGHLMALAACAALQRQQREGGSWHVQVSLARTGLWLRGLGRVPDGFAVDPPDFTPYLETTDSGFGRLSALRHAAQLSATPTAWERPSMPPGSHPLAWPRPDRPRR
;
A
#
# COMPACT_ATOMS: atom_id res chain seq x y z
N MET A 1 9.36 7.63 24.09
CA MET A 1 8.26 6.71 24.46
C MET A 1 8.69 5.32 24.01
N ILE A 2 8.64 4.32 24.88
CA ILE A 2 8.95 2.91 24.56
C ILE A 2 7.89 2.37 23.59
N ALA A 3 8.27 1.43 22.74
CA ALA A 3 7.38 0.87 21.73
C ALA A 3 6.12 0.22 22.34
N VAL A 4 5.00 0.47 21.72
CA VAL A 4 3.69 -0.11 22.06
C VAL A 4 3.70 -1.61 21.76
N GLN A 5 3.06 -2.40 22.63
CA GLN A 5 2.94 -3.85 22.41
C GLN A 5 2.10 -4.16 21.15
N PRO A 6 2.41 -5.23 20.41
CA PRO A 6 1.72 -5.58 19.17
C PRO A 6 0.19 -5.69 19.30
N GLN A 7 -0.30 -6.25 20.40
CA GLN A 7 -1.74 -6.35 20.68
C GLN A 7 -2.43 -4.99 20.83
N ALA A 8 -1.72 -4.00 21.42
CA ALA A 8 -2.24 -2.64 21.54
C ALA A 8 -2.25 -1.93 20.17
N ALA A 9 -1.22 -2.14 19.35
CA ALA A 9 -1.19 -1.64 17.97
C ALA A 9 -2.33 -2.25 17.13
N LEU A 10 -2.55 -3.55 17.22
CA LEU A 10 -3.68 -4.23 16.57
C LEU A 10 -5.03 -3.65 17.01
N ARG A 11 -5.21 -3.43 18.31
CA ARG A 11 -6.44 -2.85 18.87
C ARG A 11 -6.73 -1.48 18.28
N GLN A 12 -5.73 -0.60 18.13
CA GLN A 12 -5.90 0.71 17.50
C GLN A 12 -6.43 0.61 16.07
N LEU A 13 -5.91 -0.32 15.27
CA LEU A 13 -6.36 -0.55 13.90
C LEU A 13 -7.79 -1.11 13.86
N TRP A 14 -8.07 -2.05 14.75
CA TRP A 14 -9.38 -2.70 14.85
C TRP A 14 -10.50 -1.73 15.28
N GLU A 15 -10.20 -0.85 16.24
CA GLU A 15 -11.09 0.22 16.67
C GLU A 15 -11.34 1.24 15.55
N ALA A 16 -10.30 1.62 14.78
CA ALA A 16 -10.45 2.51 13.64
C ALA A 16 -11.39 1.93 12.55
N ALA A 17 -11.45 0.59 12.44
CA ALA A 17 -12.38 -0.09 11.55
C ALA A 17 -13.79 -0.26 12.15
N GLY A 18 -13.99 0.02 13.45
CA GLY A 18 -15.24 -0.21 14.17
C GLY A 18 -15.52 -1.70 14.43
N GLY A 19 -14.47 -2.50 14.57
CA GLY A 19 -14.58 -3.92 14.83
C GLY A 19 -14.95 -4.25 16.29
N ALA A 20 -15.66 -5.36 16.50
CA ALA A 20 -16.05 -5.84 17.83
C ALA A 20 -14.83 -6.30 18.62
N GLN A 21 -14.69 -5.85 19.87
CA GLN A 21 -13.49 -6.11 20.70
C GLN A 21 -13.26 -7.61 20.98
N GLU A 22 -14.32 -8.40 21.04
CA GLU A 22 -14.27 -9.85 21.26
C GLU A 22 -13.52 -10.59 20.16
N ALA A 23 -13.51 -10.02 18.94
CA ALA A 23 -12.80 -10.61 17.81
C ALA A 23 -11.27 -10.66 18.04
N LEU A 24 -10.72 -9.71 18.77
CA LEU A 24 -9.29 -9.64 19.11
C LEU A 24 -8.79 -10.85 19.90
N GLN A 25 -9.66 -11.53 20.65
CA GLN A 25 -9.33 -12.73 21.41
C GLN A 25 -8.93 -13.91 20.50
N ARG A 26 -9.23 -13.83 19.21
CA ARG A 26 -8.89 -14.86 18.22
C ARG A 26 -7.59 -14.55 17.47
N VAL A 27 -6.81 -13.58 17.91
CA VAL A 27 -5.54 -13.22 17.26
C VAL A 27 -4.36 -13.58 18.14
N GLY A 28 -3.55 -14.53 17.67
CA GLY A 28 -2.24 -14.86 18.24
C GLY A 28 -1.12 -14.12 17.53
N LEU A 29 -0.40 -13.29 18.28
CA LEU A 29 0.79 -12.57 17.79
C LEU A 29 2.03 -13.12 18.50
N THR A 30 3.05 -13.53 17.73
CA THR A 30 4.31 -14.07 18.25
C THR A 30 5.50 -13.22 17.77
N GLY A 31 6.62 -13.35 18.46
CA GLY A 31 7.82 -12.57 18.20
C GLY A 31 7.84 -11.24 18.95
N ALA A 32 8.95 -10.53 18.86
CA ALA A 32 9.18 -9.25 19.52
C ALA A 32 10.14 -8.39 18.70
N GLU A 33 10.07 -7.06 18.89
CA GLU A 33 11.07 -6.12 18.37
C GLU A 33 12.43 -6.33 19.07
N PRO A 34 13.57 -5.99 18.43
CA PRO A 34 13.69 -5.58 17.04
C PRO A 34 13.76 -6.77 16.07
N VAL A 35 13.17 -6.65 14.87
CA VAL A 35 13.25 -7.68 13.80
C VAL A 35 13.97 -7.18 12.54
N LEU A 36 14.06 -5.87 12.37
CA LEU A 36 14.79 -5.18 11.30
C LEU A 36 15.48 -3.93 11.89
N PRO A 37 16.60 -3.48 11.28
CA PRO A 37 17.40 -2.40 11.85
C PRO A 37 16.69 -1.03 11.74
N SER A 38 15.89 -0.71 12.75
CA SER A 38 15.16 0.56 12.87
C SER A 38 14.98 0.96 14.32
N SER A 39 14.96 2.27 14.58
CA SER A 39 14.58 2.81 15.89
C SER A 39 13.05 2.89 16.06
N PHE A 40 12.27 2.61 15.02
CA PHE A 40 10.81 2.53 15.08
C PHE A 40 10.32 1.09 15.14
N ALA A 41 9.11 0.89 15.68
CA ALA A 41 8.48 -0.42 15.82
C ALA A 41 7.91 -0.93 14.47
N VAL A 42 8.79 -1.11 13.48
CA VAL A 42 8.38 -1.49 12.11
C VAL A 42 7.85 -2.92 12.03
N GLY A 43 8.39 -3.83 12.82
CA GLY A 43 7.88 -5.20 12.94
C GLY A 43 6.49 -5.24 13.57
N THR A 44 6.28 -4.46 14.63
CA THR A 44 4.97 -4.28 15.27
C THR A 44 3.95 -3.70 14.29
N ALA A 45 4.34 -2.71 13.49
CA ALA A 45 3.45 -2.10 12.50
C ALA A 45 3.07 -3.10 11.39
N ALA A 46 4.02 -3.84 10.86
CA ALA A 46 3.77 -4.89 9.85
C ALA A 46 2.86 -5.98 10.40
N GLN A 47 3.17 -6.51 11.58
CA GLN A 47 2.40 -7.58 12.23
C GLN A 47 0.96 -7.15 12.53
N ALA A 48 0.78 -5.96 13.14
CA ALA A 48 -0.55 -5.47 13.50
C ALA A 48 -1.42 -5.19 12.27
N ALA A 49 -0.84 -4.60 11.21
CA ALA A 49 -1.58 -4.31 9.98
C ALA A 49 -2.01 -5.59 9.26
N LEU A 50 -1.11 -6.58 9.12
CA LEU A 50 -1.40 -7.91 8.57
C LEU A 50 -2.51 -8.61 9.37
N ALA A 51 -2.38 -8.64 10.70
CA ALA A 51 -3.34 -9.28 11.59
C ALA A 51 -4.72 -8.63 11.51
N ALA A 52 -4.79 -7.29 11.44
CA ALA A 52 -6.06 -6.57 11.31
C ALA A 52 -6.79 -6.90 10.00
N GLY A 53 -6.07 -6.93 8.87
CA GLY A 53 -6.63 -7.31 7.56
C GLY A 53 -7.14 -8.76 7.55
N ALA A 54 -6.35 -9.70 8.09
CA ALA A 54 -6.71 -11.11 8.17
C ALA A 54 -7.92 -11.36 9.11
N LEU A 55 -7.95 -10.67 10.27
CA LEU A 55 -9.09 -10.75 11.19
C LEU A 55 -10.36 -10.21 10.53
N ALA A 56 -10.27 -9.11 9.78
CA ALA A 56 -11.44 -8.55 9.09
C ALA A 56 -11.97 -9.49 8.00
N ALA A 57 -11.09 -10.16 7.27
CA ALA A 57 -11.48 -11.20 6.33
C ALA A 57 -12.15 -12.38 7.05
N ALA A 58 -11.55 -12.88 8.15
CA ALA A 58 -12.11 -13.98 8.94
C ALA A 58 -13.50 -13.63 9.49
N GLU A 59 -13.69 -12.41 10.02
CA GLU A 59 -14.99 -11.95 10.50
C GLU A 59 -16.02 -11.80 9.39
N PHE A 60 -15.62 -11.33 8.22
CA PHE A 60 -16.50 -11.28 7.06
C PHE A 60 -16.96 -12.69 6.65
N GLY A 61 -16.06 -13.66 6.62
CA GLY A 61 -16.38 -15.08 6.36
C GLY A 61 -17.33 -15.66 7.42
N ARG A 62 -17.06 -15.38 8.70
CA ARG A 62 -17.91 -15.84 9.82
C ARG A 62 -19.36 -15.38 9.68
N HIS A 63 -19.60 -14.17 9.23
CA HIS A 63 -20.98 -13.68 8.98
C HIS A 63 -21.69 -14.45 7.87
N ARG A 64 -20.96 -15.13 6.98
CA ARG A 64 -21.51 -15.87 5.84
C ARG A 64 -21.65 -17.37 6.09
N ASN A 65 -20.85 -17.97 6.99
CA ASN A 65 -20.88 -19.42 7.24
C ASN A 65 -20.82 -19.81 8.73
N GLY A 66 -20.76 -18.87 9.65
CA GLY A 66 -20.71 -19.13 11.10
C GLY A 66 -19.36 -19.65 11.61
N VAL A 67 -18.36 -19.89 10.77
CA VAL A 67 -17.07 -20.47 11.18
C VAL A 67 -16.20 -19.43 11.88
N LEU A 68 -15.87 -19.70 13.14
CA LEU A 68 -14.89 -18.94 13.90
C LEU A 68 -13.48 -19.44 13.55
N GLN A 69 -12.59 -18.51 13.17
CA GLN A 69 -11.20 -18.84 12.86
C GLN A 69 -10.25 -18.09 13.80
N GLN A 70 -9.17 -18.75 14.17
CA GLN A 70 -8.02 -18.11 14.80
C GLN A 70 -7.16 -17.49 13.70
N VAL A 71 -6.60 -16.33 13.98
CA VAL A 71 -5.60 -15.63 13.16
C VAL A 71 -4.26 -15.70 13.88
N SER A 72 -3.22 -16.17 13.22
CA SER A 72 -1.86 -16.14 13.78
C SER A 72 -0.90 -15.40 12.86
N VAL A 73 -0.05 -14.56 13.47
CA VAL A 73 0.96 -13.78 12.75
C VAL A 73 2.25 -13.76 13.56
N ASP A 74 3.33 -14.25 12.96
CA ASP A 74 4.68 -14.11 13.50
C ASP A 74 5.27 -12.75 13.06
N MET A 75 5.89 -12.00 13.99
CA MET A 75 6.41 -10.66 13.74
C MET A 75 7.54 -10.67 12.72
N ARG A 76 8.47 -11.64 12.81
CA ARG A 76 9.61 -11.73 11.89
C ARG A 76 9.11 -11.99 10.47
N HIS A 77 8.21 -12.95 10.30
CA HIS A 77 7.60 -13.24 9.00
C HIS A 77 6.87 -12.02 8.42
N ALA A 78 6.05 -11.34 9.23
CA ALA A 78 5.33 -10.13 8.83
C ALA A 78 6.27 -8.99 8.39
N ALA A 79 7.33 -8.75 9.15
CA ALA A 79 8.33 -7.74 8.81
C ALA A 79 9.09 -8.08 7.52
N LEU A 80 9.46 -9.34 7.33
CA LEU A 80 10.15 -9.79 6.12
C LEU A 80 9.23 -9.74 4.89
N GLU A 81 7.95 -10.10 5.00
CA GLU A 81 6.98 -9.93 3.90
C GLU A 81 6.88 -8.47 3.46
N ALA A 82 7.00 -7.52 4.39
CA ALA A 82 7.01 -6.08 4.11
C ALA A 82 8.31 -5.56 3.45
N CYS A 83 9.34 -6.39 3.29
CA CYS A 83 10.57 -6.02 2.58
C CYS A 83 10.48 -6.14 1.05
N THR A 84 9.39 -6.66 0.51
CA THR A 84 9.23 -6.88 -0.95
C THR A 84 10.38 -7.72 -1.54
N HIS A 85 10.83 -8.76 -0.80
CA HIS A 85 11.91 -9.63 -1.25
C HIS A 85 11.35 -10.74 -2.16
N PHE A 86 11.85 -10.82 -3.38
CA PHE A 86 11.55 -11.91 -4.32
C PHE A 86 12.65 -12.10 -5.34
N LEU A 87 12.65 -13.26 -6.00
CA LEU A 87 13.56 -13.62 -7.08
C LEU A 87 12.73 -14.10 -8.28
N ILE A 88 13.17 -13.76 -9.48
CA ILE A 88 12.66 -14.31 -10.75
C ILE A 88 13.79 -15.10 -11.38
N ASP A 89 13.58 -16.40 -11.62
CA ASP A 89 14.60 -17.32 -12.14
C ASP A 89 15.91 -17.28 -11.33
N GLY A 90 15.78 -17.07 -9.99
CA GLY A 90 16.91 -16.99 -9.07
C GLY A 90 17.60 -15.62 -9.03
N GLN A 91 17.14 -14.63 -9.79
CA GLN A 91 17.73 -13.28 -9.85
C GLN A 91 16.86 -12.27 -9.09
N ALA A 92 17.50 -11.42 -8.28
CA ALA A 92 16.82 -10.31 -7.63
C ALA A 92 16.54 -9.19 -8.64
N PRO A 93 15.32 -8.61 -8.64
CA PRO A 93 14.97 -7.52 -9.54
C PRO A 93 15.65 -6.21 -9.12
N THR A 94 15.76 -5.27 -10.08
CA THR A 94 16.19 -3.89 -9.81
C THR A 94 15.00 -3.04 -9.42
N LEU A 95 14.79 -2.82 -8.14
CA LEU A 95 13.63 -2.08 -7.63
C LEU A 95 13.82 -0.56 -7.65
N TRP A 96 15.04 -0.05 -7.79
CA TRP A 96 15.35 1.38 -7.72
C TRP A 96 16.15 1.85 -8.94
N ASP A 97 15.70 2.96 -9.52
CA ASP A 97 16.50 3.69 -10.51
C ASP A 97 17.77 4.26 -9.85
N LYS A 98 18.88 4.28 -10.58
CA LYS A 98 20.19 4.71 -10.08
C LYS A 98 20.20 6.16 -9.56
N LEU A 99 19.29 7.02 -10.05
CA LEU A 99 19.16 8.40 -9.59
C LEU A 99 18.17 8.56 -8.44
N SER A 100 17.47 7.51 -8.02
CA SER A 100 16.63 7.56 -6.83
C SER A 100 17.51 7.64 -5.58
N GLY A 101 17.36 8.69 -4.77
CA GLY A 101 18.24 8.88 -3.61
C GLY A 101 17.97 10.14 -2.81
N LEU A 102 18.75 10.29 -1.73
CA LEU A 102 18.81 11.47 -0.89
C LEU A 102 20.05 12.28 -1.23
N TYR A 103 19.86 13.55 -1.59
CA TYR A 103 20.91 14.44 -2.07
C TYR A 103 21.02 15.70 -1.20
N PRO A 104 22.24 16.21 -0.93
CA PRO A 104 22.44 17.52 -0.33
C PRO A 104 22.08 18.63 -1.33
N CYS A 105 21.64 19.78 -0.82
CA CYS A 105 21.36 21.02 -1.55
C CYS A 105 22.16 22.17 -0.94
N GLY A 106 22.42 23.22 -1.71
CA GLY A 106 23.04 24.47 -1.21
C GLY A 106 24.53 24.35 -0.88
N GLY A 107 25.27 23.51 -1.59
CA GLY A 107 26.71 23.25 -1.37
C GLY A 107 26.94 21.81 -0.88
N ASP A 108 28.21 21.42 -0.81
CA ASP A 108 28.61 20.06 -0.42
C ASP A 108 28.35 19.75 1.06
N ASP A 109 28.29 20.77 1.90
CA ASP A 109 27.94 20.68 3.32
C ASP A 109 26.43 20.46 3.55
N GLY A 110 25.60 20.62 2.50
CA GLY A 110 24.15 20.51 2.58
C GLY A 110 23.49 21.63 3.37
N ALA A 111 24.09 22.84 3.41
CA ALA A 111 23.53 24.01 4.10
C ALA A 111 22.14 24.41 3.57
N GLY A 112 21.82 24.11 2.31
CA GLY A 112 20.50 24.27 1.70
C GLY A 112 19.50 23.16 2.03
N GLY A 113 19.82 22.23 2.93
CA GLY A 113 19.00 21.08 3.27
C GLY A 113 19.27 19.86 2.40
N ARG A 114 18.35 18.89 2.41
CA ARG A 114 18.44 17.66 1.62
C ARG A 114 17.13 17.36 0.93
N VAL A 115 17.17 16.74 -0.25
CA VAL A 115 15.98 16.28 -0.98
C VAL A 115 16.08 14.80 -1.30
N ARG A 116 14.94 14.13 -1.27
CA ARG A 116 14.76 12.82 -1.88
C ARG A 116 14.17 12.98 -3.28
N ILE A 117 14.85 12.42 -4.28
CA ILE A 117 14.35 12.29 -5.64
C ILE A 117 13.89 10.84 -5.84
N HIS A 118 12.71 10.62 -6.41
CA HIS A 118 12.20 9.29 -6.80
C HIS A 118 12.13 9.20 -8.32
N SER A 119 13.04 8.46 -8.93
CA SER A 119 13.30 8.43 -10.38
C SER A 119 12.87 7.13 -11.08
N ASN A 120 12.18 6.22 -10.38
CA ASN A 120 11.84 4.89 -10.91
C ASN A 120 10.98 4.93 -12.19
N PHE A 121 10.40 6.06 -12.53
CA PHE A 121 9.67 6.26 -13.78
C PHE A 121 10.39 7.25 -14.68
N VAL A 122 10.52 6.90 -15.96
CA VAL A 122 11.22 7.72 -16.97
C VAL A 122 10.74 9.18 -16.94
N HIS A 123 9.43 9.43 -16.89
CA HIS A 123 8.89 10.79 -16.88
C HIS A 123 9.24 11.58 -15.60
N HIS A 124 9.37 10.92 -14.44
CA HIS A 124 9.82 11.58 -13.21
C HIS A 124 11.33 11.82 -13.23
N ARG A 125 12.11 10.84 -13.68
CA ARG A 125 13.56 10.97 -13.85
C ARG A 125 13.90 12.13 -14.79
N ASP A 126 13.39 12.05 -16.01
CA ASP A 126 13.68 13.03 -17.05
C ASP A 126 13.14 14.43 -16.71
N GLY A 127 12.01 14.49 -15.99
CA GLY A 127 11.49 15.74 -15.46
C GLY A 127 12.43 16.38 -14.43
N ALA A 128 12.93 15.61 -13.47
CA ALA A 128 13.90 16.08 -12.48
C ALA A 128 15.22 16.53 -13.15
N LEU A 129 15.72 15.77 -14.13
CA LEU A 129 16.90 16.15 -14.88
C LEU A 129 16.73 17.49 -15.63
N ARG A 130 15.56 17.72 -16.26
CA ARG A 130 15.25 19.01 -16.91
C ARG A 130 15.27 20.18 -15.94
N LEU A 131 14.67 20.03 -14.74
CA LEU A 131 14.70 21.06 -13.70
C LEU A 131 16.14 21.37 -13.24
N LEU A 132 16.99 20.36 -13.21
CA LEU A 132 18.39 20.50 -12.84
C LEU A 132 19.27 21.05 -13.98
N GLY A 133 18.73 21.18 -15.20
CA GLY A 133 19.50 21.58 -16.40
C GLY A 133 20.44 20.50 -16.90
N LEU A 134 20.14 19.23 -16.62
CA LEU A 134 20.93 18.06 -17.03
C LEU A 134 20.33 17.36 -18.26
N PRO A 135 21.16 16.67 -19.07
CA PRO A 135 20.68 15.85 -20.18
C PRO A 135 19.69 14.79 -19.69
N VAL A 136 18.56 14.65 -20.41
CA VAL A 136 17.57 13.61 -20.12
C VAL A 136 18.05 12.24 -20.57
N GLY A 137 17.47 11.18 -19.97
CA GLY A 137 17.80 9.80 -20.30
C GLY A 137 18.68 9.13 -19.23
N SER A 138 19.37 8.06 -19.63
CA SER A 138 20.11 7.20 -18.69
C SER A 138 21.59 7.56 -18.49
N SER A 139 22.09 8.61 -19.16
CA SER A 139 23.52 9.00 -19.11
C SER A 139 23.91 9.75 -17.84
N ALA A 140 22.96 10.44 -17.19
CA ALA A 140 23.23 11.19 -15.95
C ALA A 140 23.56 10.23 -14.80
N GLU A 141 24.53 10.63 -13.97
CA GLU A 141 24.95 9.91 -12.78
C GLU A 141 24.56 10.68 -11.50
N GLN A 142 24.62 10.01 -10.34
CA GLN A 142 24.32 10.65 -9.05
C GLN A 142 25.21 11.86 -8.77
N ALA A 143 26.46 11.85 -9.24
CA ALA A 143 27.39 12.97 -9.10
C ALA A 143 26.90 14.22 -9.81
N ASP A 144 26.35 14.06 -11.03
CA ASP A 144 25.82 15.19 -11.83
C ASP A 144 24.61 15.82 -11.11
N VAL A 145 23.71 14.98 -10.59
CA VAL A 145 22.54 15.41 -9.82
C VAL A 145 22.98 16.16 -8.56
N ARG A 146 23.96 15.64 -7.83
CA ARG A 146 24.51 16.28 -6.62
C ARG A 146 25.10 17.65 -6.95
N HIS A 147 25.89 17.73 -8.02
CA HIS A 147 26.50 18.99 -8.45
C HIS A 147 25.44 20.03 -8.85
N ALA A 148 24.40 19.61 -9.61
CA ALA A 148 23.34 20.52 -10.03
C ALA A 148 22.49 21.04 -8.84
N LEU A 149 22.29 20.22 -7.80
CA LEU A 149 21.57 20.60 -6.59
C LEU A 149 22.31 21.58 -5.69
N GLN A 150 23.60 21.84 -5.88
CA GLN A 150 24.35 22.86 -5.13
C GLN A 150 23.76 24.26 -5.29
N ARG A 151 23.03 24.54 -6.36
CA ARG A 151 22.38 25.83 -6.65
C ARG A 151 20.95 25.94 -6.11
N TRP A 152 20.44 24.91 -5.47
CA TRP A 152 19.07 24.82 -4.96
C TRP A 152 19.04 24.76 -3.44
N THR A 153 18.03 25.38 -2.82
CA THR A 153 17.60 24.93 -1.51
C THR A 153 16.67 23.72 -1.64
N ALA A 154 16.59 22.90 -0.62
CA ALA A 154 15.72 21.72 -0.62
C ALA A 154 14.24 22.09 -0.82
N LEU A 155 13.81 23.19 -0.19
CA LEU A 155 12.41 23.65 -0.29
C LEU A 155 12.08 24.22 -1.67
N ASP A 156 12.98 24.99 -2.27
CA ASP A 156 12.77 25.54 -3.60
C ASP A 156 12.72 24.45 -4.67
N PHE A 157 13.61 23.45 -4.56
CA PHE A 157 13.60 22.31 -5.49
C PHE A 157 12.36 21.42 -5.30
N GLU A 158 11.93 21.17 -4.05
CA GLU A 158 10.68 20.46 -3.77
C GLU A 158 9.48 21.18 -4.38
N GLN A 159 9.41 22.51 -4.25
CA GLN A 159 8.30 23.30 -4.79
C GLN A 159 8.30 23.30 -6.32
N ALA A 160 9.45 23.58 -6.94
CA ALA A 160 9.59 23.55 -8.41
C ALA A 160 9.25 22.17 -8.99
N ALA A 161 9.66 21.10 -8.32
CA ALA A 161 9.32 19.73 -8.72
C ALA A 161 7.81 19.47 -8.58
N ALA A 162 7.18 19.94 -7.51
CA ALA A 162 5.74 19.78 -7.31
C ALA A 162 4.93 20.53 -8.39
N ASP A 163 5.32 21.75 -8.73
CA ASP A 163 4.68 22.57 -9.78
C ASP A 163 4.82 21.93 -11.16
N ALA A 164 5.94 21.24 -11.40
CA ALA A 164 6.16 20.43 -12.60
C ALA A 164 5.48 19.05 -12.56
N GLY A 165 4.72 18.72 -11.50
CA GLY A 165 4.05 17.42 -11.33
C GLY A 165 4.99 16.23 -11.09
N LEU A 166 6.20 16.51 -10.62
CA LEU A 166 7.23 15.53 -10.29
C LEU A 166 7.12 15.08 -8.82
N VAL A 167 8.00 14.16 -8.42
CA VAL A 167 7.97 13.52 -7.11
C VAL A 167 9.32 13.68 -6.40
N VAL A 168 9.41 14.76 -5.63
CA VAL A 168 10.55 15.14 -4.79
C VAL A 168 10.04 15.53 -3.41
N ALA A 169 10.80 15.26 -2.36
CA ALA A 169 10.49 15.68 -1.01
C ALA A 169 11.73 16.26 -0.32
N ALA A 170 11.60 17.44 0.29
CA ALA A 170 12.59 17.97 1.19
C ALA A 170 12.62 17.17 2.50
N LEU A 171 13.82 16.91 3.00
CA LEU A 171 14.02 16.28 4.30
C LEU A 171 13.60 17.24 5.41
N ARG A 172 12.70 16.81 6.26
CA ARG A 172 12.24 17.57 7.43
C ARG A 172 12.53 16.80 8.72
N ARG A 173 12.57 17.55 9.82
CA ARG A 173 12.44 17.00 11.18
C ARG A 173 10.96 16.79 11.51
N PHE A 174 10.68 16.03 12.57
CA PHE A 174 9.30 15.84 13.03
C PHE A 174 8.62 17.14 13.48
N ASP A 175 9.35 18.03 14.16
CA ASP A 175 8.81 19.34 14.59
C ASP A 175 8.48 20.24 13.39
N GLU A 176 9.31 20.22 12.35
CA GLU A 176 9.05 20.95 11.11
C GLU A 176 7.82 20.39 10.37
N TRP A 177 7.67 19.07 10.33
CA TRP A 177 6.48 18.45 9.74
C TRP A 177 5.22 18.73 10.56
N ASP A 178 5.29 18.68 11.88
CA ASP A 178 4.16 18.95 12.78
C ASP A 178 3.69 20.42 12.67
N ALA A 179 4.63 21.35 12.44
CA ALA A 179 4.31 22.75 12.17
C ALA A 179 3.83 23.02 10.72
N HIS A 180 4.12 22.08 9.79
CA HIS A 180 3.74 22.26 8.39
C HIS A 180 2.20 22.11 8.21
N PRO A 181 1.55 22.98 7.39
CA PRO A 181 0.09 22.91 7.20
C PRO A 181 -0.43 21.54 6.74
N GLN A 182 0.36 20.79 5.94
CA GLN A 182 0.00 19.42 5.57
C GLN A 182 0.15 18.45 6.72
N GLY A 183 1.16 18.58 7.57
CA GLY A 183 1.33 17.76 8.77
C GLY A 183 0.15 17.96 9.73
N GLN A 184 -0.29 19.19 9.94
CA GLN A 184 -1.48 19.52 10.75
C GLN A 184 -2.75 18.91 10.15
N ALA A 185 -2.93 19.01 8.81
CA ALA A 185 -4.06 18.41 8.13
C ALA A 185 -4.07 16.87 8.29
N VAL A 186 -2.90 16.21 8.20
CA VAL A 186 -2.77 14.75 8.42
C VAL A 186 -3.07 14.38 9.88
N ALA A 187 -2.63 15.20 10.84
CA ALA A 187 -2.88 14.96 12.27
C ALA A 187 -4.37 15.04 12.63
N ALA A 188 -5.12 15.88 11.93
CA ALA A 188 -6.57 16.04 12.12
C ALA A 188 -7.41 14.90 11.50
N GLN A 189 -6.80 14.03 10.67
CA GLN A 189 -7.49 12.94 10.01
C GLN A 189 -7.55 11.68 10.88
N SER A 190 -8.63 10.91 10.76
CA SER A 190 -8.67 9.53 11.26
C SER A 190 -7.82 8.61 10.38
N LEU A 191 -7.39 7.48 10.94
CA LEU A 191 -6.55 6.51 10.21
C LEU A 191 -7.31 5.91 9.01
N LEU A 192 -8.58 5.59 9.19
CA LEU A 192 -9.53 5.23 8.15
C LEU A 192 -10.60 6.32 8.10
N GLN A 193 -10.77 6.98 6.97
CA GLN A 193 -11.79 8.01 6.81
C GLN A 193 -13.00 7.42 6.11
N TRP A 194 -14.12 7.38 6.82
CA TRP A 194 -15.35 6.73 6.40
C TRP A 194 -16.37 7.75 5.87
N THR A 195 -16.90 7.49 4.68
CA THR A 195 -18.01 8.25 4.11
C THR A 195 -19.08 7.29 3.60
N ARG A 196 -20.30 7.42 4.12
CA ARG A 196 -21.46 6.72 3.57
C ARG A 196 -22.01 7.51 2.38
N LEU A 197 -22.18 6.83 1.26
CA LEU A 197 -22.70 7.40 0.01
C LEU A 197 -24.04 6.73 -0.33
N GLY A 198 -25.10 7.56 -0.43
CA GLY A 198 -26.44 7.08 -0.80
C GLY A 198 -27.08 6.09 0.18
N ASN A 199 -28.21 5.56 -0.22
CA ASN A 199 -29.09 4.70 0.59
C ASN A 199 -29.39 3.35 -0.11
N ALA A 200 -28.42 2.78 -0.82
CA ALA A 200 -28.56 1.46 -1.42
C ALA A 200 -29.01 0.42 -0.37
N PRO A 201 -29.86 -0.54 -0.71
CA PRO A 201 -30.21 -1.62 0.22
C PRO A 201 -28.99 -2.49 0.54
N PRO A 202 -29.01 -3.24 1.66
CA PRO A 202 -28.03 -4.28 1.94
C PRO A 202 -27.88 -5.26 0.76
N ARG A 203 -26.63 -5.51 0.36
CA ARG A 203 -26.32 -6.43 -0.74
C ARG A 203 -25.83 -7.76 -0.17
N SER A 204 -26.71 -8.74 -0.09
CA SER A 204 -26.35 -10.05 0.41
C SER A 204 -25.46 -10.81 -0.58
N LEU A 205 -24.42 -11.45 -0.06
CA LEU A 205 -23.64 -12.45 -0.78
C LEU A 205 -24.15 -13.85 -0.43
N PRO A 206 -24.03 -14.83 -1.32
CA PRO A 206 -24.42 -16.19 -1.03
C PRO A 206 -23.72 -16.73 0.23
N PRO A 207 -24.37 -17.61 1.01
CA PRO A 207 -23.73 -18.33 2.09
C PRO A 207 -22.46 -19.06 1.60
N LEU A 208 -21.46 -19.16 2.47
CA LEU A 208 -20.23 -19.89 2.16
C LEU A 208 -20.30 -21.34 2.66
N PRO A 209 -19.84 -22.32 1.88
CA PRO A 209 -19.51 -23.65 2.41
C PRO A 209 -18.47 -23.53 3.56
N LEU A 210 -18.55 -24.44 4.56
CA LEU A 210 -17.76 -24.35 5.79
C LEU A 210 -16.23 -24.28 5.57
N ARG A 211 -15.72 -24.88 4.49
CA ARG A 211 -14.28 -24.90 4.17
C ARG A 211 -13.87 -23.87 3.12
N SER A 212 -14.78 -22.98 2.75
CA SER A 212 -14.46 -21.92 1.78
C SER A 212 -13.64 -20.81 2.43
N ARG A 213 -12.75 -20.22 1.64
CA ARG A 213 -12.00 -19.04 2.11
C ARG A 213 -12.94 -17.85 2.36
N PRO A 214 -12.64 -17.02 3.34
CA PRO A 214 -13.57 -15.99 3.84
C PRO A 214 -14.16 -15.06 2.78
N LEU A 215 -13.35 -14.68 1.78
CA LEU A 215 -13.74 -13.71 0.73
C LEU A 215 -14.15 -14.39 -0.58
N GLN A 216 -14.34 -15.70 -0.61
CA GLN A 216 -14.75 -16.39 -1.82
C GLN A 216 -16.06 -15.81 -2.38
N GLY A 217 -16.05 -15.49 -3.68
CA GLY A 217 -17.16 -14.85 -4.40
C GLY A 217 -17.24 -13.32 -4.22
N VAL A 218 -16.32 -12.71 -3.44
CA VAL A 218 -16.15 -11.25 -3.42
C VAL A 218 -15.35 -10.83 -4.64
N ARG A 219 -15.89 -9.93 -5.45
CA ARG A 219 -15.24 -9.36 -6.65
C ARG A 219 -14.63 -8.01 -6.32
N VAL A 220 -13.31 -7.90 -6.48
CA VAL A 220 -12.50 -6.70 -6.20
C VAL A 220 -11.92 -6.18 -7.49
N LEU A 221 -12.34 -5.01 -7.93
CA LEU A 221 -11.79 -4.33 -9.09
C LEU A 221 -10.63 -3.43 -8.63
N ASP A 222 -9.43 -3.79 -9.05
CA ASP A 222 -8.17 -3.22 -8.58
C ASP A 222 -7.59 -2.26 -9.64
N LEU A 223 -7.67 -0.95 -9.38
CA LEU A 223 -7.01 0.09 -10.16
C LEU A 223 -5.86 0.69 -9.36
N THR A 224 -4.98 -0.15 -8.87
CA THR A 224 -3.81 0.31 -8.14
C THR A 224 -2.52 -0.03 -8.87
N ARG A 225 -1.46 0.66 -8.48
CA ARG A 225 -0.12 0.47 -9.04
C ARG A 225 0.92 0.64 -7.92
N ILE A 226 2.12 0.23 -8.18
CA ILE A 226 3.30 0.35 -7.36
C ILE A 226 3.28 -0.65 -6.21
N LEU A 227 2.92 -0.26 -4.97
CA LEU A 227 3.11 -1.15 -3.84
C LEU A 227 1.89 -1.19 -2.89
N ALA A 228 1.50 -0.10 -2.23
CA ALA A 228 0.49 -0.14 -1.17
C ALA A 228 -0.86 -0.74 -1.62
N GLY A 229 -1.47 -0.20 -2.67
CA GLY A 229 -2.72 -0.74 -3.22
C GLY A 229 -2.58 -2.18 -3.68
N PRO A 230 -1.56 -2.53 -4.50
CA PRO A 230 -1.30 -3.92 -4.90
C PRO A 230 -1.11 -4.90 -3.74
N VAL A 231 -0.43 -4.52 -2.66
CA VAL A 231 -0.32 -5.33 -1.42
C VAL A 231 -1.69 -5.57 -0.78
N GLY A 232 -2.52 -4.52 -0.67
CA GLY A 232 -3.87 -4.64 -0.10
C GLY A 232 -4.77 -5.58 -0.89
N THR A 233 -4.79 -5.45 -2.21
CA THR A 233 -5.61 -6.30 -3.07
C THR A 233 -5.05 -7.72 -3.20
N ARG A 234 -3.71 -7.90 -3.13
CA ARG A 234 -3.08 -9.22 -2.99
C ARG A 234 -3.50 -9.91 -1.69
N ALA A 235 -3.57 -9.19 -0.58
CA ALA A 235 -4.05 -9.73 0.69
C ALA A 235 -5.52 -10.17 0.59
N LEU A 236 -6.39 -9.40 -0.06
CA LEU A 236 -7.78 -9.83 -0.33
C LEU A 236 -7.82 -11.11 -1.18
N ALA A 237 -6.98 -11.23 -2.20
CA ALA A 237 -6.86 -12.44 -3.02
C ALA A 237 -6.39 -13.66 -2.20
N ALA A 238 -5.44 -13.49 -1.26
CA ALA A 238 -4.98 -14.55 -0.36
C ALA A 238 -6.10 -15.13 0.52
N HIS A 239 -7.09 -14.31 0.84
CA HIS A 239 -8.28 -14.70 1.58
C HIS A 239 -9.46 -15.15 0.68
N GLY A 240 -9.25 -15.30 -0.64
CA GLY A 240 -10.20 -15.91 -1.57
C GLY A 240 -11.02 -14.96 -2.41
N ALA A 241 -10.78 -13.65 -2.39
CA ALA A 241 -11.45 -12.72 -3.29
C ALA A 241 -11.05 -12.95 -4.76
N ASP A 242 -11.98 -12.77 -5.68
CA ASP A 242 -11.70 -12.63 -7.10
C ASP A 242 -11.21 -11.19 -7.34
N VAL A 243 -9.89 -11.03 -7.55
CA VAL A 243 -9.29 -9.72 -7.79
C VAL A 243 -8.98 -9.58 -9.28
N LEU A 244 -9.53 -8.54 -9.92
CA LEU A 244 -9.24 -8.16 -11.29
C LEU A 244 -8.40 -6.87 -11.28
N LEU A 245 -7.10 -7.03 -11.49
CA LEU A 245 -6.17 -5.91 -11.66
C LEU A 245 -6.30 -5.35 -13.06
N VAL A 246 -6.63 -4.07 -13.17
CA VAL A 246 -6.80 -3.36 -14.44
C VAL A 246 -5.74 -2.28 -14.58
N ASN A 247 -4.89 -2.42 -15.58
CA ASN A 247 -3.86 -1.44 -15.92
C ASN A 247 -4.19 -0.75 -17.24
N ALA A 248 -3.81 0.52 -17.36
CA ALA A 248 -3.84 1.20 -18.65
C ALA A 248 -2.60 0.80 -19.48
N PRO A 249 -2.75 0.44 -20.76
CA PRO A 249 -1.63 -0.06 -21.57
C PRO A 249 -0.45 0.90 -21.70
N HIS A 250 -0.72 2.20 -21.61
CA HIS A 250 0.29 3.26 -21.74
C HIS A 250 0.99 3.62 -20.42
N LEU A 251 0.57 3.06 -19.29
CA LEU A 251 1.18 3.35 -17.99
C LEU A 251 2.19 2.29 -17.61
N PRO A 252 3.47 2.65 -17.39
CA PRO A 252 4.48 1.69 -16.97
C PRO A 252 4.21 1.16 -15.57
N ASN A 253 4.62 -0.08 -15.31
CA ASN A 253 4.66 -0.69 -13.99
C ASN A 253 6.11 -0.83 -13.50
N ILE A 254 6.27 -1.34 -12.28
CA ILE A 254 7.55 -1.67 -11.66
C ILE A 254 7.69 -3.19 -11.52
N GLU A 255 8.90 -3.67 -11.34
CA GLU A 255 9.18 -5.12 -11.24
C GLU A 255 8.49 -5.79 -10.05
N ALA A 256 8.20 -5.05 -8.96
CA ALA A 256 7.43 -5.55 -7.82
C ALA A 256 6.02 -6.06 -8.21
N LEU A 257 5.53 -5.76 -9.43
CA LEU A 257 4.30 -6.32 -9.95
C LEU A 257 4.35 -7.87 -9.99
N ALA A 258 5.50 -8.46 -10.27
CA ALA A 258 5.67 -9.91 -10.27
C ALA A 258 5.32 -10.54 -8.92
N GLU A 259 5.60 -9.85 -7.82
CA GLU A 259 5.27 -10.29 -6.47
C GLU A 259 3.84 -9.88 -6.08
N THR A 260 3.44 -8.64 -6.37
CA THR A 260 2.17 -8.09 -5.89
C THR A 260 0.95 -8.49 -6.70
N SER A 261 1.10 -9.10 -7.89
CA SER A 261 -0.03 -9.61 -8.70
C SER A 261 -0.38 -11.07 -8.43
N ARG A 262 0.27 -11.74 -7.47
CA ARG A 262 -0.11 -13.10 -7.07
C ARG A 262 -1.59 -13.17 -6.65
N GLY A 263 -2.29 -14.18 -7.11
CA GLY A 263 -3.70 -14.42 -6.84
C GLY A 263 -4.68 -13.58 -7.69
N LYS A 264 -4.18 -12.68 -8.55
CA LYS A 264 -5.02 -11.76 -9.32
C LYS A 264 -5.17 -12.19 -10.79
N LEU A 265 -6.29 -11.82 -11.40
CA LEU A 265 -6.39 -11.67 -12.84
C LEU A 265 -5.81 -10.31 -13.25
N SER A 266 -5.20 -10.21 -14.43
CA SER A 266 -4.53 -9.01 -14.90
C SER A 266 -5.02 -8.66 -16.31
N ALA A 267 -5.72 -7.53 -16.46
CA ALA A 267 -6.33 -7.09 -17.72
C ALA A 267 -5.89 -5.66 -18.06
N HIS A 268 -6.08 -5.29 -19.32
CA HIS A 268 -5.91 -3.91 -19.78
C HIS A 268 -7.25 -3.22 -20.03
N ALA A 269 -7.33 -1.93 -19.68
CA ALA A 269 -8.35 -1.00 -20.12
C ALA A 269 -7.78 0.41 -20.23
N ASP A 270 -7.95 1.05 -21.38
CA ASP A 270 -7.67 2.48 -21.51
C ASP A 270 -8.96 3.28 -21.28
N LEU A 271 -9.10 3.86 -20.09
CA LEU A 271 -10.28 4.61 -19.71
C LEU A 271 -10.38 6.00 -20.40
N ARG A 272 -9.40 6.38 -21.20
CA ARG A 272 -9.48 7.57 -22.07
C ARG A 272 -10.30 7.27 -23.33
N GLU A 273 -10.34 6.01 -23.75
CA GLU A 273 -11.02 5.54 -24.93
C GLU A 273 -12.47 5.10 -24.60
N PRO A 274 -13.48 5.45 -25.44
CA PRO A 274 -14.87 5.05 -25.22
C PRO A 274 -15.06 3.54 -25.08
N ALA A 275 -14.44 2.74 -25.94
CA ALA A 275 -14.52 1.28 -25.89
C ALA A 275 -13.94 0.70 -24.62
N GLY A 276 -12.81 1.29 -24.13
CA GLY A 276 -12.19 0.91 -22.85
C GLY A 276 -13.11 1.20 -21.67
N ARG A 277 -13.78 2.35 -21.65
CA ARG A 277 -14.77 2.69 -20.64
C ARG A 277 -15.99 1.76 -20.68
N GLU A 278 -16.54 1.48 -21.85
CA GLU A 278 -17.69 0.57 -21.99
C GLU A 278 -17.38 -0.83 -21.45
N ALA A 279 -16.22 -1.38 -21.81
CA ALA A 279 -15.77 -2.68 -21.32
C ALA A 279 -15.53 -2.67 -19.82
N PHE A 280 -14.97 -1.59 -19.28
CA PHE A 280 -14.72 -1.41 -17.86
C PHE A 280 -16.01 -1.29 -17.03
N GLU A 281 -17.02 -0.55 -17.51
CA GLU A 281 -18.32 -0.42 -16.84
C GLU A 281 -19.03 -1.77 -16.68
N LYS A 282 -18.87 -2.70 -17.64
CA LYS A 282 -19.43 -4.06 -17.54
C LYS A 282 -18.86 -4.83 -16.35
N VAL A 283 -17.54 -4.75 -16.10
CA VAL A 283 -16.94 -5.42 -14.94
C VAL A 283 -17.14 -4.65 -13.63
N LEU A 284 -17.24 -3.32 -13.69
CA LEU A 284 -17.54 -2.47 -12.55
C LEU A 284 -18.95 -2.74 -12.00
N GLY A 285 -19.95 -2.95 -12.87
CA GLY A 285 -21.33 -3.27 -12.47
C GLY A 285 -21.46 -4.51 -11.59
N ASP A 286 -20.58 -5.47 -11.76
CA ASP A 286 -20.53 -6.71 -10.99
C ASP A 286 -19.57 -6.66 -9.79
N ALA A 287 -18.80 -5.61 -9.63
CA ALA A 287 -17.83 -5.47 -8.54
C ALA A 287 -18.53 -5.23 -7.18
N HIS A 288 -17.95 -5.77 -6.13
CA HIS A 288 -18.36 -5.47 -4.76
C HIS A 288 -17.48 -4.37 -4.17
N VAL A 289 -16.18 -4.39 -4.53
CA VAL A 289 -15.19 -3.44 -4.06
C VAL A 289 -14.44 -2.86 -5.26
N PHE A 290 -14.29 -1.55 -5.28
CA PHE A 290 -13.42 -0.81 -6.18
C PHE A 290 -12.25 -0.22 -5.39
N VAL A 291 -11.04 -0.58 -5.74
CA VAL A 291 -9.82 -0.13 -5.06
C VAL A 291 -9.00 0.73 -6.01
N GLN A 292 -8.62 1.91 -5.58
CA GLN A 292 -7.80 2.81 -6.41
C GLN A 292 -6.68 3.50 -5.62
N GLY A 293 -5.56 3.74 -6.29
CA GLY A 293 -4.40 4.46 -5.76
C GLY A 293 -3.79 5.44 -6.77
N TYR A 294 -4.56 5.87 -7.76
CA TYR A 294 -4.11 6.91 -8.69
C TYR A 294 -4.03 8.28 -8.01
N ARG A 295 -3.25 9.18 -8.60
CA ARG A 295 -3.15 10.56 -8.09
C ARG A 295 -4.55 11.13 -7.84
N PRO A 296 -4.73 11.90 -6.76
CA PRO A 296 -6.02 12.50 -6.47
C PRO A 296 -6.57 13.32 -7.64
N GLY A 297 -7.84 13.10 -7.99
CA GLY A 297 -8.51 13.71 -9.13
C GLY A 297 -8.33 12.99 -10.47
N GLY A 298 -7.36 12.07 -10.63
CA GLY A 298 -7.11 11.42 -11.92
C GLY A 298 -8.30 10.60 -12.44
N LEU A 299 -8.76 9.63 -11.66
CA LEU A 299 -9.94 8.84 -12.00
C LEU A 299 -11.24 9.63 -11.88
N GLN A 300 -11.31 10.59 -10.97
CA GLN A 300 -12.47 11.46 -10.82
C GLN A 300 -12.74 12.28 -12.09
N GLN A 301 -11.72 12.80 -12.77
CA GLN A 301 -11.83 13.49 -14.05
C GLN A 301 -12.37 12.61 -15.18
N LEU A 302 -12.23 11.28 -15.05
CA LEU A 302 -12.77 10.29 -15.98
C LEU A 302 -14.17 9.79 -15.57
N GLY A 303 -14.76 10.35 -14.51
CA GLY A 303 -16.08 9.96 -14.00
C GLY A 303 -16.07 8.83 -12.97
N TYR A 304 -14.90 8.40 -12.50
CA TYR A 304 -14.73 7.31 -11.52
C TYR A 304 -14.37 7.85 -10.11
N GLY A 305 -14.99 8.96 -9.72
CA GLY A 305 -15.02 9.41 -8.34
C GLY A 305 -15.97 8.55 -7.50
N ALA A 306 -15.82 8.59 -6.17
CA ALA A 306 -16.59 7.71 -5.27
C ALA A 306 -18.10 8.00 -5.36
N GLU A 307 -18.51 9.27 -5.37
CA GLU A 307 -19.89 9.69 -5.47
C GLU A 307 -20.54 9.25 -6.80
N PRO A 308 -19.98 9.60 -8.00
CA PRO A 308 -20.54 9.13 -9.27
C PRO A 308 -20.57 7.60 -9.40
N MET A 309 -19.62 6.89 -8.80
CA MET A 309 -19.65 5.42 -8.79
C MET A 309 -20.77 4.89 -7.90
N ALA A 310 -20.99 5.47 -6.72
CA ALA A 310 -22.07 5.07 -5.83
C ALA A 310 -23.46 5.33 -6.44
N GLU A 311 -23.59 6.37 -7.24
CA GLU A 311 -24.83 6.67 -7.99
C GLU A 311 -25.12 5.62 -9.07
N ARG A 312 -24.10 5.26 -9.88
CA ARG A 312 -24.25 4.28 -10.96
C ARG A 312 -24.27 2.83 -10.48
N HIS A 313 -23.56 2.54 -9.39
CA HIS A 313 -23.42 1.19 -8.83
C HIS A 313 -23.77 1.19 -7.34
N PRO A 314 -25.07 1.34 -6.98
CA PRO A 314 -25.51 1.41 -5.59
C PRO A 314 -25.08 0.18 -4.79
N GLY A 315 -24.50 0.40 -3.61
CA GLY A 315 -23.98 -0.65 -2.75
C GLY A 315 -22.48 -0.99 -2.98
N ILE A 316 -21.80 -0.29 -3.90
CA ILE A 316 -20.35 -0.48 -4.10
C ILE A 316 -19.57 0.03 -2.88
N VAL A 317 -18.48 -0.67 -2.57
CA VAL A 317 -17.46 -0.22 -1.63
C VAL A 317 -16.31 0.38 -2.42
N VAL A 318 -15.90 1.60 -2.09
CA VAL A 318 -14.75 2.28 -2.70
C VAL A 318 -13.65 2.43 -1.66
N VAL A 319 -12.44 1.96 -1.96
CA VAL A 319 -11.25 2.15 -1.11
C VAL A 319 -10.23 2.96 -1.89
N SER A 320 -9.87 4.13 -1.36
CA SER A 320 -8.96 5.05 -2.03
C SER A 320 -7.71 5.31 -1.20
N LEU A 321 -6.55 5.30 -1.89
CA LEU A 321 -5.25 5.61 -1.32
C LEU A 321 -4.73 6.94 -1.86
N SER A 322 -4.11 7.74 -0.99
CA SER A 322 -3.29 8.89 -1.39
C SER A 322 -2.02 8.98 -0.53
N ALA A 323 -1.02 9.74 -0.98
CA ALA A 323 0.21 9.89 -0.22
C ALA A 323 0.00 10.73 1.05
N TYR A 324 -0.74 11.85 0.94
CA TYR A 324 -0.84 12.87 2.00
C TYR A 324 -2.25 13.06 2.56
N GLY A 325 -3.23 12.28 2.13
CA GLY A 325 -4.64 12.41 2.55
C GLY A 325 -5.44 13.41 1.72
N PRO A 326 -6.78 13.44 1.91
CA PRO A 326 -7.67 14.27 1.09
C PRO A 326 -7.72 15.75 1.50
N GLY A 327 -7.19 16.11 2.66
CA GLY A 327 -7.19 17.48 3.19
C GLY A 327 -5.81 18.13 3.17
N GLY A 328 -5.78 19.46 3.31
CA GLY A 328 -4.56 20.24 3.37
C GLY A 328 -3.99 20.62 2.00
N PRO A 329 -2.91 21.46 1.99
CA PRO A 329 -2.36 22.00 0.74
C PRO A 329 -1.76 20.94 -0.19
N TRP A 330 -1.37 19.79 0.33
CA TRP A 330 -0.81 18.69 -0.45
C TRP A 330 -1.82 17.59 -0.81
N SER A 331 -3.10 17.81 -0.61
CA SER A 331 -4.17 16.83 -0.91
C SER A 331 -4.15 16.33 -2.35
N ARG A 332 -3.62 17.10 -3.29
CA ARG A 332 -3.48 16.73 -4.71
C ARG A 332 -2.05 16.35 -5.10
N ARG A 333 -1.09 16.43 -4.17
CA ARG A 333 0.32 16.15 -4.43
C ARG A 333 0.55 14.65 -4.62
N ARG A 334 1.39 14.31 -5.59
CA ARG A 334 1.88 12.94 -5.76
C ARG A 334 2.91 12.60 -4.69
N GLY A 335 3.00 11.33 -4.33
CA GLY A 335 4.02 10.85 -3.40
C GLY A 335 4.11 9.35 -3.43
N PHE A 336 5.20 8.84 -2.86
CA PHE A 336 5.50 7.45 -2.62
C PHE A 336 5.95 7.31 -1.17
N ASP A 337 5.99 6.11 -0.65
CA ASP A 337 6.44 5.80 0.72
C ASP A 337 7.74 6.55 1.07
N SER A 338 8.78 6.36 0.29
CA SER A 338 10.09 6.96 0.53
C SER A 338 10.08 8.50 0.60
N LEU A 339 9.20 9.16 -0.17
CA LEU A 339 9.01 10.60 -0.12
C LEU A 339 8.25 11.02 1.13
N VAL A 340 7.24 10.24 1.53
CA VAL A 340 6.50 10.49 2.77
C VAL A 340 7.40 10.31 3.99
N GLN A 341 8.25 9.26 4.04
CA GLN A 341 9.25 9.09 5.09
C GLN A 341 10.17 10.33 5.19
N THR A 342 10.62 10.86 4.04
CA THR A 342 11.51 12.03 3.98
C THR A 342 10.79 13.29 4.45
N ALA A 343 9.60 13.57 3.89
CA ALA A 343 8.83 14.78 4.18
C ALA A 343 8.34 14.83 5.63
N SER A 344 7.97 13.67 6.19
CA SER A 344 7.38 13.58 7.54
C SER A 344 8.38 13.33 8.67
N GLY A 345 9.70 13.32 8.39
CA GLY A 345 10.74 13.36 9.42
C GLY A 345 11.37 12.00 9.78
N PHE A 346 10.90 10.87 9.24
CA PHE A 346 11.44 9.56 9.58
C PHE A 346 12.93 9.43 9.22
N ASN A 347 13.32 9.88 8.02
CA ASN A 347 14.71 9.73 7.58
C ASN A 347 15.70 10.55 8.40
N HIS A 348 15.28 11.70 8.94
CA HIS A 348 16.07 12.47 9.88
C HIS A 348 16.14 11.78 11.25
N ALA A 349 15.01 11.29 11.76
CA ALA A 349 14.94 10.65 13.07
C ALA A 349 15.71 9.33 13.12
N GLU A 350 15.74 8.55 12.04
CA GLU A 350 16.59 7.36 11.91
C GLU A 350 18.07 7.72 11.87
N ALA A 351 18.47 8.78 11.14
CA ALA A 351 19.85 9.24 11.11
C ALA A 351 20.36 9.62 12.51
N LEU A 352 19.57 10.36 13.27
CA LEU A 352 19.91 10.73 14.65
C LEU A 352 20.06 9.49 15.55
N ALA A 353 19.12 8.55 15.45
CA ALA A 353 19.14 7.36 16.29
C ALA A 353 20.32 6.43 15.97
N PHE A 354 20.77 6.40 14.71
CA PHE A 354 21.98 5.67 14.31
C PHE A 354 23.30 6.42 14.58
N GLY A 355 23.25 7.68 15.02
CA GLY A 355 24.44 8.52 15.16
C GLY A 355 25.11 8.84 13.82
N SER A 356 24.37 8.75 12.70
CA SER A 356 24.92 9.03 11.37
C SER A 356 24.64 10.48 10.96
N GLY A 357 25.60 11.14 10.33
CA GLY A 357 25.41 12.47 9.73
C GLY A 357 24.54 12.45 8.43
N ALA A 358 24.24 11.26 7.91
CA ALA A 358 23.49 11.09 6.69
C ALA A 358 22.04 10.65 6.97
N ALA A 359 21.07 11.22 6.26
CA ALA A 359 19.67 10.82 6.36
C ALA A 359 19.51 9.33 6.01
N ARG A 360 18.68 8.61 6.78
CA ARG A 360 18.51 7.15 6.68
C ARG A 360 17.05 6.77 6.47
N ALA A 361 16.79 5.97 5.44
CA ALA A 361 15.46 5.41 5.21
C ALA A 361 15.13 4.32 6.26
N LEU A 362 13.86 4.09 6.50
CA LEU A 362 13.38 2.88 7.18
C LEU A 362 13.82 1.63 6.39
N PRO A 363 13.99 0.47 7.03
CA PRO A 363 14.55 -0.73 6.40
C PRO A 363 13.67 -1.33 5.29
N MET A 364 12.43 -0.87 5.17
CA MET A 364 11.46 -1.29 4.17
C MET A 364 10.47 -0.16 3.85
N GLN A 365 9.63 -0.37 2.83
CA GLN A 365 8.53 0.53 2.49
C GLN A 365 7.32 0.25 3.40
N ILE A 366 7.51 0.43 4.71
CA ILE A 366 6.51 0.05 5.73
C ILE A 366 5.22 0.86 5.62
N LEU A 367 5.30 2.12 5.16
CA LEU A 367 4.09 2.93 5.01
C LEU A 367 3.20 2.35 3.90
N ASP A 368 3.81 1.90 2.78
CA ASP A 368 3.08 1.21 1.70
C ASP A 368 2.48 -0.11 2.19
N HIS A 369 3.28 -0.98 2.82
CA HIS A 369 2.83 -2.30 3.25
C HIS A 369 1.74 -2.21 4.32
N ALA A 370 1.95 -1.41 5.36
CA ALA A 370 0.95 -1.23 6.40
C ALA A 370 -0.34 -0.59 5.83
N THR A 371 -0.22 0.44 4.98
CA THR A 371 -1.40 1.06 4.34
C THR A 371 -2.13 0.07 3.43
N GLY A 372 -1.41 -0.79 2.70
CA GLY A 372 -2.00 -1.86 1.90
C GLY A 372 -2.88 -2.79 2.73
N HIS A 373 -2.38 -3.27 3.88
CA HIS A 373 -3.17 -4.09 4.79
C HIS A 373 -4.33 -3.32 5.44
N LEU A 374 -4.18 -2.01 5.69
CA LEU A 374 -5.29 -1.15 6.10
C LEU A 374 -6.35 -1.01 5.00
N MET A 375 -5.97 -1.01 3.72
CA MET A 375 -6.94 -1.06 2.61
C MET A 375 -7.71 -2.38 2.60
N ALA A 376 -7.06 -3.51 2.86
CA ALA A 376 -7.73 -4.81 3.00
C ALA A 376 -8.69 -4.84 4.20
N LEU A 377 -8.25 -4.33 5.36
CA LEU A 377 -9.10 -4.13 6.53
C LEU A 377 -10.32 -3.27 6.20
N ALA A 378 -10.11 -2.11 5.56
CA ALA A 378 -11.15 -1.18 5.17
C ALA A 378 -12.17 -1.81 4.21
N ALA A 379 -11.72 -2.56 3.21
CA ALA A 379 -12.58 -3.25 2.25
C ALA A 379 -13.49 -4.26 2.96
N CYS A 380 -12.93 -5.12 3.82
CA CYS A 380 -13.71 -6.10 4.57
C CYS A 380 -14.71 -5.47 5.54
N ALA A 381 -14.28 -4.44 6.28
CA ALA A 381 -15.15 -3.73 7.23
C ALA A 381 -16.27 -2.95 6.51
N ALA A 382 -15.99 -2.34 5.36
CA ALA A 382 -16.99 -1.65 4.54
C ALA A 382 -18.00 -2.62 3.92
N LEU A 383 -17.56 -3.80 3.47
CA LEU A 383 -18.45 -4.86 3.01
C LEU A 383 -19.40 -5.33 4.13
N GLN A 384 -18.90 -5.49 5.36
CA GLN A 384 -19.75 -5.84 6.51
C GLN A 384 -20.78 -4.75 6.81
N ARG A 385 -20.39 -3.46 6.77
CA ARG A 385 -21.31 -2.33 6.94
C ARG A 385 -22.35 -2.31 5.85
N GLN A 386 -21.94 -2.49 4.59
CA GLN A 386 -22.87 -2.53 3.46
C GLN A 386 -23.91 -3.65 3.62
N GLN A 387 -23.51 -4.84 4.07
CA GLN A 387 -24.42 -5.96 4.30
C GLN A 387 -25.39 -5.75 5.47
N ARG A 388 -25.01 -4.99 6.49
CA ARG A 388 -25.84 -4.74 7.66
C ARG A 388 -26.71 -3.48 7.53
N GLU A 389 -26.15 -2.42 6.98
CA GLU A 389 -26.69 -1.06 7.03
C GLU A 389 -27.10 -0.54 5.64
N GLY A 390 -26.71 -1.26 4.58
CA GLY A 390 -26.84 -0.74 3.22
C GLY A 390 -25.94 0.45 2.95
N GLY A 391 -26.28 1.24 1.94
CA GLY A 391 -25.46 2.35 1.42
C GLY A 391 -24.33 1.86 0.55
N SER A 392 -23.66 2.80 -0.13
CA SER A 392 -22.29 2.62 -0.64
C SER A 392 -21.32 3.21 0.37
N TRP A 393 -20.11 2.71 0.43
CA TRP A 393 -19.12 3.16 1.41
C TRP A 393 -17.84 3.57 0.71
N HIS A 394 -17.34 4.77 1.03
CA HIS A 394 -16.02 5.22 0.62
C HIS A 394 -15.09 5.25 1.83
N VAL A 395 -13.97 4.55 1.74
CA VAL A 395 -12.93 4.56 2.78
C VAL A 395 -11.63 5.09 2.18
N GLN A 396 -11.08 6.13 2.81
CA GLN A 396 -9.85 6.75 2.37
C GLN A 396 -8.73 6.49 3.38
N VAL A 397 -7.55 6.12 2.87
CA VAL A 397 -6.31 5.94 3.63
C VAL A 397 -5.20 6.77 3.04
N SER A 398 -4.16 7.07 3.83
CA SER A 398 -2.99 7.76 3.32
C SER A 398 -1.69 7.28 3.96
N LEU A 399 -0.61 7.30 3.18
CA LEU A 399 0.72 6.93 3.65
C LEU A 399 1.17 7.83 4.81
N ALA A 400 0.92 9.14 4.71
CA ALA A 400 1.31 10.09 5.76
C ALA A 400 0.56 9.84 7.08
N ARG A 401 -0.73 9.46 7.03
CA ARG A 401 -1.49 9.13 8.25
C ARG A 401 -1.05 7.81 8.85
N THR A 402 -0.72 6.82 8.02
CA THR A 402 -0.09 5.57 8.47
C THR A 402 1.28 5.85 9.10
N GLY A 403 2.08 6.75 8.51
CA GLY A 403 3.34 7.20 9.10
C GLY A 403 3.15 7.83 10.49
N LEU A 404 2.16 8.69 10.65
CA LEU A 404 1.86 9.29 11.95
C LEU A 404 1.42 8.22 12.98
N TRP A 405 0.69 7.18 12.55
CA TRP A 405 0.39 6.02 13.42
C TRP A 405 1.66 5.25 13.77
N LEU A 406 2.53 4.92 12.82
CA LEU A 406 3.82 4.26 13.09
C LEU A 406 4.67 5.07 14.09
N ARG A 407 4.76 6.39 13.91
CA ARG A 407 5.45 7.28 14.85
C ARG A 407 4.85 7.18 16.26
N GLY A 408 3.53 7.08 16.37
CA GLY A 408 2.77 6.93 17.61
C GLY A 408 2.99 5.58 18.31
N LEU A 409 3.47 4.55 17.61
CA LEU A 409 3.84 3.27 18.23
C LEU A 409 5.11 3.36 19.10
N GLY A 410 5.83 4.48 19.07
CA GLY A 410 7.02 4.71 19.90
C GLY A 410 8.32 4.21 19.27
N ARG A 411 9.34 4.07 20.12
CA ARG A 411 10.73 3.76 19.70
C ARG A 411 11.18 2.42 20.27
N VAL A 412 11.98 1.70 19.51
CA VAL A 412 12.60 0.44 19.89
C VAL A 412 14.01 0.75 20.40
N PRO A 413 14.29 0.55 21.71
CA PRO A 413 15.66 0.68 22.23
C PRO A 413 16.58 -0.31 21.52
N ASP A 414 17.79 0.12 21.18
CA ASP A 414 18.80 -0.70 20.53
C ASP A 414 18.31 -1.41 19.24
N GLY A 415 17.32 -0.81 18.56
CA GLY A 415 16.64 -1.39 17.41
C GLY A 415 17.52 -1.65 16.20
N PHE A 416 18.81 -1.33 16.25
CA PHE A 416 19.78 -1.55 15.19
C PHE A 416 20.61 -2.83 15.39
N ALA A 417 20.61 -3.38 16.61
CA ALA A 417 21.35 -4.58 16.97
C ALA A 417 20.57 -5.84 16.56
N VAL A 418 20.41 -6.03 15.26
CA VAL A 418 19.73 -7.20 14.68
C VAL A 418 20.60 -7.87 13.64
N ASP A 419 20.50 -9.19 13.56
CA ASP A 419 21.16 -9.97 12.52
C ASP A 419 20.55 -9.62 11.13
N PRO A 420 21.35 -9.78 10.05
CA PRO A 420 20.84 -9.67 8.69
C PRO A 420 19.59 -10.54 8.48
N PRO A 421 18.58 -10.08 7.73
CA PRO A 421 17.38 -10.85 7.54
C PRO A 421 17.62 -12.11 6.70
N ASP A 422 17.19 -13.27 7.22
CA ASP A 422 17.11 -14.52 6.45
C ASP A 422 15.68 -14.72 5.96
N PHE A 423 15.48 -14.63 4.65
CA PHE A 423 14.20 -14.81 3.96
C PHE A 423 13.90 -16.27 3.66
N THR A 424 14.91 -17.13 3.61
CA THR A 424 14.83 -18.51 3.13
C THR A 424 13.71 -19.34 3.75
N PRO A 425 13.48 -19.31 5.09
CA PRO A 425 12.43 -20.13 5.72
C PRO A 425 11.01 -19.75 5.31
N TYR A 426 10.82 -18.56 4.76
CA TYR A 426 9.52 -17.98 4.44
C TYR A 426 9.21 -17.96 2.94
N LEU A 427 10.18 -18.32 2.09
CA LEU A 427 9.99 -18.36 0.65
C LEU A 427 9.09 -19.52 0.22
N GLU A 428 8.33 -19.28 -0.81
CA GLU A 428 7.70 -20.28 -1.67
C GLU A 428 8.08 -20.01 -3.12
N THR A 429 8.14 -21.06 -3.92
CA THR A 429 8.46 -20.94 -5.35
C THR A 429 7.28 -21.42 -6.18
N THR A 430 6.85 -20.58 -7.12
CA THR A 430 5.74 -20.85 -8.01
C THR A 430 6.09 -20.49 -9.44
N ASP A 431 5.52 -21.17 -10.42
CA ASP A 431 5.58 -20.73 -11.81
C ASP A 431 4.72 -19.47 -11.99
N SER A 432 5.19 -18.53 -12.80
CA SER A 432 4.49 -17.28 -13.08
C SER A 432 4.67 -16.87 -14.54
N GLY A 433 3.88 -15.88 -14.97
CA GLY A 433 4.07 -15.27 -16.29
C GLY A 433 5.34 -14.44 -16.44
N PHE A 434 6.07 -14.22 -15.35
CA PHE A 434 7.35 -13.51 -15.31
C PHE A 434 8.56 -14.46 -15.27
N GLY A 435 8.36 -15.77 -15.12
CA GLY A 435 9.36 -16.78 -14.86
C GLY A 435 9.09 -17.51 -13.54
N ARG A 436 10.08 -18.27 -13.05
CA ARG A 436 9.99 -18.97 -11.77
C ARG A 436 10.13 -17.99 -10.62
N LEU A 437 9.03 -17.67 -9.97
CA LEU A 437 8.95 -16.69 -8.90
C LEU A 437 9.19 -17.34 -7.54
N SER A 438 10.23 -16.93 -6.83
CA SER A 438 10.45 -17.23 -5.41
C SER A 438 10.14 -15.99 -4.60
N ALA A 439 9.10 -16.02 -3.75
CA ALA A 439 8.65 -14.88 -2.96
C ALA A 439 8.11 -15.35 -1.61
N LEU A 440 7.96 -14.43 -0.65
CA LEU A 440 7.49 -14.80 0.69
C LEU A 440 6.03 -15.27 0.68
N ARG A 441 5.74 -16.31 1.47
CA ARG A 441 4.37 -16.70 1.80
C ARG A 441 3.67 -15.60 2.58
N HIS A 442 2.36 -15.58 2.56
CA HIS A 442 1.59 -14.64 3.38
C HIS A 442 1.76 -14.95 4.88
N ALA A 443 2.15 -13.95 5.66
CA ALA A 443 2.51 -14.13 7.07
C ALA A 443 1.30 -14.38 7.98
N ALA A 444 0.10 -13.86 7.63
CA ALA A 444 -1.10 -14.15 8.40
C ALA A 444 -1.70 -15.50 8.01
N GLN A 445 -1.96 -16.35 9.00
CA GLN A 445 -2.57 -17.67 8.82
C GLN A 445 -3.93 -17.74 9.51
N LEU A 446 -4.89 -18.40 8.85
CA LEU A 446 -6.22 -18.70 9.38
C LEU A 446 -6.33 -20.18 9.70
N SER A 447 -6.93 -20.51 10.86
CA SER A 447 -6.94 -21.89 11.38
C SER A 447 -7.75 -22.90 10.54
N ALA A 448 -8.83 -22.47 9.88
CA ALA A 448 -9.69 -23.36 9.10
C ALA A 448 -9.48 -23.27 7.59
N THR A 449 -8.98 -22.13 7.10
CA THR A 449 -8.77 -21.87 5.67
C THR A 449 -7.42 -21.21 5.46
N PRO A 450 -6.33 -21.99 5.30
CA PRO A 450 -4.99 -21.45 5.09
C PRO A 450 -4.95 -20.41 3.97
N THR A 451 -4.21 -19.32 4.20
CA THR A 451 -4.01 -18.27 3.20
C THR A 451 -3.14 -18.77 2.06
N ALA A 452 -3.58 -18.53 0.84
CA ALA A 452 -2.84 -18.92 -0.36
C ALA A 452 -3.28 -18.11 -1.58
N TRP A 453 -2.42 -18.00 -2.56
CA TRP A 453 -2.74 -17.43 -3.87
C TRP A 453 -2.96 -18.56 -4.88
N GLU A 454 -4.19 -18.73 -5.34
CA GLU A 454 -4.55 -19.81 -6.28
C GLU A 454 -4.10 -19.54 -7.72
N ARG A 455 -4.00 -18.25 -8.07
CA ARG A 455 -3.60 -17.85 -9.43
C ARG A 455 -2.13 -17.42 -9.42
N PRO A 456 -1.35 -17.83 -10.43
CA PRO A 456 0.00 -17.33 -10.59
C PRO A 456 0.01 -15.81 -10.87
N SER A 457 1.11 -15.18 -10.55
CA SER A 457 1.38 -13.81 -10.97
C SER A 457 1.55 -13.74 -12.49
N MET A 458 0.89 -12.78 -13.13
CA MET A 458 0.89 -12.64 -14.60
C MET A 458 1.16 -11.18 -15.02
N PRO A 459 1.83 -10.96 -16.16
CA PRO A 459 2.01 -9.62 -16.74
C PRO A 459 0.70 -8.88 -16.98
N PRO A 460 0.74 -7.54 -17.08
CA PRO A 460 -0.43 -6.74 -17.40
C PRO A 460 -1.07 -7.17 -18.72
N GLY A 461 -2.41 -7.29 -18.73
CA GLY A 461 -3.15 -7.66 -19.94
C GLY A 461 -3.15 -9.14 -20.30
N SER A 462 -2.63 -10.02 -19.44
CA SER A 462 -2.61 -11.47 -19.68
C SER A 462 -4.00 -12.13 -19.68
N HIS A 463 -5.00 -11.45 -19.15
CA HIS A 463 -6.37 -11.97 -19.05
C HIS A 463 -7.38 -11.03 -19.72
N PRO A 464 -8.54 -11.56 -20.16
CA PRO A 464 -9.63 -10.72 -20.63
C PRO A 464 -10.14 -9.82 -19.49
N LEU A 465 -10.68 -8.66 -19.83
CA LEU A 465 -11.36 -7.76 -18.90
C LEU A 465 -12.75 -8.33 -18.57
N ALA A 466 -12.76 -9.37 -17.74
CA ALA A 466 -13.96 -10.10 -17.35
C ALA A 466 -13.75 -10.82 -16.01
N TRP A 467 -14.84 -11.00 -15.26
CA TRP A 467 -14.81 -11.83 -14.07
C TRP A 467 -14.73 -13.32 -14.44
N PRO A 468 -14.07 -14.15 -13.61
CA PRO A 468 -14.06 -15.58 -13.82
C PRO A 468 -15.49 -16.11 -13.78
N ARG A 469 -15.79 -17.04 -14.67
CA ARG A 469 -17.07 -17.77 -14.60
C ARG A 469 -17.07 -18.62 -13.33
N PRO A 470 -18.21 -18.70 -12.61
CA PRO A 470 -18.31 -19.66 -11.53
C PRO A 470 -17.93 -21.06 -12.07
N ASP A 471 -17.01 -21.74 -11.42
CA ASP A 471 -16.70 -23.12 -11.76
C ASP A 471 -18.00 -23.92 -11.77
N ARG A 472 -18.35 -24.52 -12.89
CA ARG A 472 -19.39 -25.56 -12.88
C ARG A 472 -18.90 -26.65 -11.93
N PRO A 473 -19.71 -27.07 -10.95
CA PRO A 473 -19.31 -28.17 -10.08
C PRO A 473 -18.83 -29.30 -10.98
N ARG A 474 -17.59 -29.74 -10.80
CA ARG A 474 -17.09 -30.95 -11.47
C ARG A 474 -18.03 -32.06 -11.04
N ARG A 475 -18.78 -32.61 -11.99
CA ARG A 475 -19.67 -33.75 -11.79
C ARG A 475 -18.86 -34.98 -11.41
#